data_e744a8070ca140a98c121291fcd1cf04
#
_entry.id   e744a8070ca140a98c121291fcd1cf04
#
_cell.length_a   1.000
_cell.length_b   1.000
_cell.length_c   1.000
_cell.angle_alpha   90.00
_cell.angle_beta   90.00
_cell.angle_gamma   90.00
#
_symmetry.space_group_name_H-M   'P 1'
#
loop_
_entity.id
_entity.type
_entity.pdbx_description
1 polymer ?
#
loop_
_entity_poly.entity_id
_entity_poly.type
_entity_poly.pdbx_seq_one_letter_code
_entity_poly.pdbx_strand_id
1 'polypeptide(L)'
;KERGELKLAKFKLRDAEFEYNNATVAITNKILAIYNELDSFDEQNQLVLDIVTNYSALLNGEERKFSFGESSLFLINSRERSLIDAKLKQNELQNKYFTAKAKLFQSLAINPENL
;
A
#
# COMPACT_ATOMS: atom_id res chain seq x y z
N LYS A 1 42.79 28.91 24.88
CA LYS A 1 42.82 27.51 24.46
C LYS A 1 41.61 26.70 24.98
N GLU A 2 41.36 26.72 26.28
CA GLU A 2 40.27 25.95 26.89
C GLU A 2 38.91 26.43 26.43
N ARG A 3 38.71 27.75 26.25
CA ARG A 3 37.44 28.29 25.74
C ARG A 3 37.16 27.89 24.29
N GLY A 4 38.21 27.81 23.47
CA GLY A 4 38.08 27.39 22.09
C GLY A 4 37.73 25.92 21.97
N GLU A 5 38.34 25.08 22.82
CA GLU A 5 38.04 23.65 22.86
C GLU A 5 36.62 23.38 23.36
N LEU A 6 36.16 24.13 24.37
CA LEU A 6 34.82 24.02 24.88
C LEU A 6 33.77 24.44 23.84
N LYS A 7 34.04 25.53 23.12
CA LYS A 7 33.16 25.98 22.00
C LYS A 7 33.09 24.93 20.90
N LEU A 8 34.23 24.37 20.52
CA LEU A 8 34.28 23.34 19.49
C LEU A 8 33.50 22.09 19.91
N ALA A 9 33.62 21.67 21.19
CA ALA A 9 32.87 20.56 21.72
C ALA A 9 31.37 20.81 21.71
N LYS A 10 30.95 22.04 22.04
CA LYS A 10 29.53 22.44 21.99
C LYS A 10 29.02 22.44 20.56
N PHE A 11 29.76 22.91 19.59
CA PHE A 11 29.39 22.89 18.18
C PHE A 11 29.26 21.45 17.66
N LYS A 12 30.20 20.57 18.03
CA LYS A 12 30.12 19.15 17.64
C LYS A 12 28.90 18.47 18.25
N LEU A 13 28.57 18.80 19.51
CA LEU A 13 27.35 18.26 20.14
C LEU A 13 26.08 18.75 19.45
N ARG A 14 26.03 20.02 19.08
CA ARG A 14 24.90 20.57 18.33
C ARG A 14 24.75 19.94 16.97
N ASP A 15 25.86 19.72 16.27
CA ASP A 15 25.83 19.05 14.97
C ASP A 15 25.32 17.62 15.08
N ALA A 16 25.77 16.89 16.12
CA ALA A 16 25.31 15.54 16.38
C ALA A 16 23.81 15.50 16.72
N GLU A 17 23.33 16.44 17.53
CA GLU A 17 21.89 16.56 17.84
C GLU A 17 21.08 16.90 16.61
N PHE A 18 21.58 17.80 15.77
CA PHE A 18 20.93 18.20 14.53
C PHE A 18 20.82 17.01 13.56
N GLU A 19 21.90 16.26 13.38
CA GLU A 19 21.90 15.06 12.54
C GLU A 19 20.94 13.99 13.07
N TYR A 20 20.90 13.78 14.38
CA TYR A 20 19.98 12.86 15.03
C TYR A 20 18.53 13.27 14.79
N ASN A 21 18.20 14.55 14.98
CA ASN A 21 16.87 15.07 14.75
C ASN A 21 16.45 14.94 13.28
N ASN A 22 17.36 15.20 12.36
CA ASN A 22 17.10 15.04 10.93
C ASN A 22 16.84 13.59 10.56
N ALA A 23 17.63 12.66 11.10
CA ALA A 23 17.43 11.23 10.89
C ALA A 23 16.08 10.76 11.44
N THR A 24 15.69 11.24 12.62
CA THR A 24 14.42 10.92 13.25
C THR A 24 13.25 11.44 12.40
N VAL A 25 13.34 12.68 11.90
CA VAL A 25 12.31 13.27 11.03
C VAL A 25 12.19 12.47 9.72
N ALA A 26 13.33 12.10 9.12
CA ALA A 26 13.33 11.32 7.88
C ALA A 26 12.66 9.96 8.05
N ILE A 27 12.94 9.26 9.17
CA ILE A 27 12.33 7.97 9.49
C ILE A 27 10.82 8.13 9.75
N THR A 28 10.44 9.14 10.51
CA THR A 28 9.03 9.44 10.79
C THR A 28 8.27 9.71 9.49
N ASN A 29 8.84 10.51 8.60
CA ASN A 29 8.23 10.81 7.30
C ASN A 29 8.09 9.55 6.43
N LYS A 30 9.10 8.68 6.46
CA LYS A 30 9.04 7.40 5.75
C LYS A 30 7.92 6.51 6.27
N ILE A 31 7.77 6.41 7.59
CA ILE A 31 6.71 5.63 8.23
C ILE A 31 5.34 6.21 7.87
N LEU A 32 5.17 7.53 7.93
CA LEU A 32 3.92 8.19 7.54
C LEU A 32 3.58 7.95 6.07
N ALA A 33 4.58 8.00 5.19
CA ALA A 33 4.38 7.71 3.77
C ALA A 33 3.90 6.27 3.55
N ILE A 34 4.46 5.31 4.28
CA ILE A 34 4.03 3.90 4.22
C ILE A 34 2.59 3.74 4.75
N TYR A 35 2.23 4.40 5.85
CA TYR A 35 0.86 4.38 6.36
C TYR A 35 -0.13 4.93 5.35
N ASN A 36 0.20 6.06 4.70
CA ASN A 36 -0.65 6.64 3.66
C ASN A 36 -0.80 5.70 2.46
N GLU A 37 0.27 5.02 2.09
CA GLU A 37 0.26 4.00 1.03
C GLU A 37 -0.64 2.83 1.40
N LEU A 38 -0.55 2.34 2.64
CA LEU A 38 -1.41 1.27 3.15
C LEU A 38 -2.89 1.65 3.13
N ASP A 39 -3.21 2.87 3.59
CA ASP A 39 -4.57 3.38 3.55
C ASP A 39 -5.11 3.47 2.12
N SER A 40 -4.28 3.94 1.19
CA SER A 40 -4.64 4.01 -0.23
C SER A 40 -4.91 2.62 -0.81
N PHE A 41 -4.08 1.64 -0.51
CA PHE A 41 -4.28 0.27 -0.96
C PHE A 41 -5.53 -0.36 -0.34
N ASP A 42 -5.82 -0.06 0.91
CA ASP A 42 -7.03 -0.55 1.57
C ASP A 42 -8.28 -0.02 0.88
N GLU A 43 -8.33 1.28 0.58
CA GLU A 43 -9.43 1.89 -0.18
C GLU A 43 -9.58 1.27 -1.57
N GLN A 44 -8.46 1.09 -2.28
CA GLN A 44 -8.46 0.46 -3.60
C GLN A 44 -8.93 -0.99 -3.52
N ASN A 45 -8.51 -1.73 -2.50
CA ASN A 45 -8.96 -3.10 -2.28
C ASN A 45 -10.47 -3.17 -2.07
N GLN A 46 -11.06 -2.25 -1.32
CA GLN A 46 -12.51 -2.18 -1.12
C GLN A 46 -13.25 -1.91 -2.42
N LEU A 47 -12.76 -0.96 -3.23
CA LEU A 47 -13.34 -0.65 -4.53
C LEU A 47 -13.28 -1.85 -5.48
N VAL A 48 -12.14 -2.53 -5.54
CA VAL A 48 -11.97 -3.70 -6.40
C VAL A 48 -12.83 -4.87 -5.92
N LEU A 49 -12.99 -5.04 -4.61
CA LEU A 49 -13.89 -6.05 -4.06
C LEU A 49 -15.32 -5.82 -4.53
N ASP A 50 -15.80 -4.58 -4.51
CA ASP A 50 -17.13 -4.22 -5.03
C ASP A 50 -17.23 -4.50 -6.52
N ILE A 51 -16.20 -4.17 -7.29
CA ILE A 51 -16.15 -4.45 -8.73
C ILE A 51 -16.23 -5.95 -9.01
N VAL A 52 -15.45 -6.76 -8.27
CA VAL A 52 -15.48 -8.23 -8.41
C VAL A 52 -16.88 -8.76 -8.09
N THR A 53 -17.49 -8.27 -7.02
CA THR A 53 -18.85 -8.67 -6.65
C THR A 53 -19.86 -8.32 -7.75
N ASN A 54 -19.77 -7.11 -8.29
CA ASN A 54 -20.66 -6.65 -9.36
C ASN A 54 -20.46 -7.45 -10.65
N TYR A 55 -19.21 -7.71 -11.03
CA TYR A 55 -18.92 -8.50 -12.23
C TYR A 55 -19.34 -9.96 -12.08
N SER A 56 -19.21 -10.52 -10.87
CA SER A 56 -19.72 -11.87 -10.58
C SER A 56 -21.24 -11.93 -10.76
N ALA A 57 -21.96 -10.91 -10.27
CA ALA A 57 -23.40 -10.81 -10.44
C ALA A 57 -23.81 -10.66 -11.91
N LEU A 58 -23.05 -9.84 -12.67
CA LEU A 58 -23.30 -9.67 -14.11
C LEU A 58 -23.08 -10.96 -14.87
N LEU A 59 -22.03 -11.72 -14.56
CA LEU A 59 -21.78 -13.02 -15.18
C LEU A 59 -22.90 -14.00 -14.87
N ASN A 60 -23.29 -14.10 -13.60
CA ASN A 60 -24.40 -14.98 -13.20
C ASN A 60 -25.69 -14.61 -13.91
N GLY A 61 -25.98 -13.33 -14.06
CA GLY A 61 -27.15 -12.84 -14.80
C GLY A 61 -27.09 -13.21 -16.29
N GLU A 62 -25.91 -13.10 -16.90
CA GLU A 62 -25.70 -13.43 -18.31
C GLU A 62 -25.83 -14.94 -18.54
N GLU A 63 -25.31 -15.76 -17.66
CA GLU A 63 -25.45 -17.22 -17.71
C GLU A 63 -26.92 -17.63 -17.59
N ARG A 64 -27.70 -16.96 -16.74
CA ARG A 64 -29.12 -17.18 -16.59
C ARG A 64 -29.85 -16.85 -17.90
N LYS A 65 -29.53 -15.69 -18.50
CA LYS A 65 -30.11 -15.31 -19.82
C LYS A 65 -29.76 -16.32 -20.88
N PHE A 66 -28.54 -16.80 -20.90
CA PHE A 66 -28.07 -17.80 -21.85
C PHE A 66 -28.89 -19.09 -21.73
N SER A 67 -29.18 -19.53 -20.49
CA SER A 67 -30.00 -20.72 -20.25
C SER A 67 -31.39 -20.60 -20.80
N PHE A 68 -31.91 -19.38 -20.94
CA PHE A 68 -33.22 -19.08 -21.56
C PHE A 68 -33.14 -18.74 -23.06
N GLY A 69 -31.95 -18.84 -23.66
CA GLY A 69 -31.75 -18.47 -25.07
C GLY A 69 -31.71 -16.97 -25.33
N GLU A 70 -31.54 -16.15 -24.29
CA GLU A 70 -31.58 -14.68 -24.39
C GLU A 70 -30.19 -14.04 -24.38
N SER A 71 -29.14 -14.83 -24.48
CA SER A 71 -27.76 -14.34 -24.50
C SER A 71 -26.91 -15.15 -25.47
N SER A 72 -25.61 -14.92 -25.49
CA SER A 72 -24.66 -15.58 -26.37
C SER A 72 -23.37 -15.96 -25.61
N LEU A 73 -22.64 -16.93 -26.16
CA LEU A 73 -21.31 -17.27 -25.64
C LEU A 73 -20.37 -16.08 -25.70
N PHE A 74 -20.51 -15.22 -26.69
CA PHE A 74 -19.70 -14.00 -26.80
C PHE A 74 -19.91 -13.11 -25.56
N LEU A 75 -21.14 -12.89 -25.14
CA LEU A 75 -21.46 -12.07 -23.98
C LEU A 75 -20.98 -12.74 -22.67
N ILE A 76 -21.16 -14.04 -22.53
CA ILE A 76 -20.65 -14.80 -21.38
C ILE A 76 -19.13 -14.68 -21.31
N ASN A 77 -18.42 -14.90 -22.40
CA ASN A 77 -16.96 -14.79 -22.44
C ASN A 77 -16.50 -13.37 -22.11
N SER A 78 -17.24 -12.35 -22.56
CA SER A 78 -16.95 -10.95 -22.24
C SER A 78 -17.08 -10.68 -20.75
N ARG A 79 -18.16 -11.20 -20.11
CA ARG A 79 -18.37 -11.07 -18.67
C ARG A 79 -17.31 -11.82 -17.85
N GLU A 80 -16.94 -13.02 -18.30
CA GLU A 80 -15.88 -13.81 -17.67
C GLU A 80 -14.54 -13.10 -17.72
N ARG A 81 -14.19 -12.52 -18.88
CA ARG A 81 -12.96 -11.76 -19.04
C ARG A 81 -12.90 -10.57 -18.09
N SER A 82 -13.97 -9.81 -18.00
CA SER A 82 -14.04 -8.68 -17.08
C SER A 82 -13.86 -9.10 -15.63
N LEU A 83 -14.48 -10.21 -15.23
CA LEU A 83 -14.33 -10.75 -13.90
C LEU A 83 -12.91 -11.22 -13.61
N ILE A 84 -12.28 -11.92 -14.55
CA ILE A 84 -10.90 -12.39 -14.43
C ILE A 84 -9.95 -11.18 -14.27
N ASP A 85 -10.10 -10.16 -15.12
CA ASP A 85 -9.28 -8.95 -15.05
C ASP A 85 -9.42 -8.26 -13.69
N ALA A 86 -10.64 -8.17 -13.16
CA ALA A 86 -10.90 -7.59 -11.85
C ALA A 86 -10.25 -8.41 -10.73
N LYS A 87 -10.31 -9.74 -10.80
CA LYS A 87 -9.66 -10.62 -9.81
C LYS A 87 -8.15 -10.53 -9.88
N LEU A 88 -7.58 -10.40 -11.07
CA LEU A 88 -6.12 -10.19 -11.22
C LEU A 88 -5.71 -8.86 -10.60
N LYS A 89 -6.49 -7.81 -10.81
CA LYS A 89 -6.24 -6.51 -10.18
C LYS A 89 -6.34 -6.59 -8.66
N GLN A 90 -7.30 -7.34 -8.14
CA GLN A 90 -7.45 -7.58 -6.71
C GLN A 90 -6.20 -8.25 -6.13
N ASN A 91 -5.70 -9.29 -6.79
CA ASN A 91 -4.47 -9.98 -6.36
C ASN A 91 -3.26 -9.05 -6.39
N GLU A 92 -3.13 -8.23 -7.43
CA GLU A 92 -2.05 -7.24 -7.54
C GLU A 92 -2.07 -6.25 -6.37
N LEU A 93 -3.24 -5.72 -6.03
CA LEU A 93 -3.41 -4.78 -4.92
C LEU A 93 -3.12 -5.44 -3.57
N GLN A 94 -3.55 -6.67 -3.37
CA GLN A 94 -3.24 -7.43 -2.15
C GLN A 94 -1.74 -7.63 -2.01
N ASN A 95 -1.04 -7.99 -3.08
CA ASN A 95 0.41 -8.14 -3.07
C ASN A 95 1.12 -6.83 -2.75
N LYS A 96 0.67 -5.72 -3.32
CA LYS A 96 1.20 -4.38 -3.01
C LYS A 96 0.97 -4.01 -1.56
N TYR A 97 -0.19 -4.33 -1.01
CA TYR A 97 -0.51 -4.09 0.40
C TYR A 97 0.45 -4.87 1.31
N PHE A 98 0.63 -6.16 1.07
CA PHE A 98 1.56 -6.98 1.85
C PHE A 98 3.01 -6.50 1.73
N THR A 99 3.43 -6.08 0.54
CA THR A 99 4.77 -5.53 0.32
C THR A 99 4.97 -4.24 1.12
N ALA A 100 4.00 -3.34 1.09
CA ALA A 100 4.04 -2.09 1.86
C ALA A 100 4.06 -2.36 3.37
N LYS A 101 3.27 -3.34 3.82
CA LYS A 101 3.23 -3.75 5.23
C LYS A 101 4.57 -4.33 5.68
N ALA A 102 5.21 -5.14 4.82
CA ALA A 102 6.56 -5.68 5.09
C ALA A 102 7.59 -4.55 5.19
N LYS A 103 7.52 -3.54 4.33
CA LYS A 103 8.37 -2.35 4.41
C LYS A 103 8.20 -1.60 5.73
N LEU A 104 6.96 -1.49 6.21
CA LEU A 104 6.66 -0.85 7.49
C LEU A 104 7.34 -1.58 8.63
N PHE A 105 7.18 -2.90 8.71
CA PHE A 105 7.82 -3.72 9.73
C PHE A 105 9.33 -3.63 9.66
N GLN A 106 9.91 -3.65 8.47
CA GLN A 106 11.34 -3.50 8.26
C GLN A 106 11.83 -2.13 8.76
N SER A 107 11.11 -1.07 8.47
CA SER A 107 11.44 0.28 8.92
C SER A 107 11.40 0.41 10.44
N LEU A 108 10.44 -0.23 11.09
CA LEU A 108 10.34 -0.27 12.55
C LEU A 108 11.47 -1.09 13.19
N ALA A 109 11.87 -2.20 12.54
CA ALA A 109 12.94 -3.07 13.04
C ALA A 109 14.33 -2.42 12.97
N ILE A 110 14.56 -1.58 11.94
CA ILE A 110 15.87 -0.91 11.75
C ILE A 110 16.10 0.18 12.81
N ASN A 111 15.04 0.71 13.41
CA ASN A 111 15.16 1.77 14.40
C ASN A 111 14.58 1.34 15.75
N PRO A 112 15.34 0.54 16.53
CA PRO A 112 14.88 0.06 17.83
C PRO A 112 14.63 1.15 18.86
N GLU A 113 15.18 2.34 18.66
CA GLU A 113 14.98 3.49 19.56
C GLU A 113 13.57 4.09 19.44
N ASN A 114 12.86 3.80 18.35
CA ASN A 114 11.48 4.23 18.16
C ASN A 114 10.46 3.22 18.71
N LEU A 115 10.96 2.19 19.35
CA LEU A 115 10.14 1.18 20.01
C LEU A 115 9.91 1.52 21.51
#